data_599d7112c6b2ff392991ba0212a9504d
#
_entry.id   599d7112c6b2ff392991ba0212a9504d
#
_cell.length_a   1.000
_cell.length_b   1.000
_cell.length_c   1.000
_cell.angle_alpha   90.00
_cell.angle_beta   90.00
_cell.angle_gamma   90.00
#
_symmetry.space_group_name_H-M   'P 1'
#
loop_
_entity.id
_entity.type
_entity.pdbx_description
1 polymer ?
#
loop_
_entity_poly.entity_id
_entity_poly.type
_entity_poly.pdbx_seq_one_letter_code
_entity_poly.pdbx_strand_id
1 'polypeptide(L)'
;QAFMRNFVVEDSRKKDYNLTIDSLIYSVTGFRQFKTMSQKLAVYGALNTPEGYTTLVSLPTGGGKSLITQMMAYQSDGLTVVVVPTISLADDQLIAAKQIIKRSTVDQEIFSYRSGAPIKPVLTAIQNRTARLLFISPEALMNNQAFDNIIKVANRQHYMKNIVIDEAHIVVDWGASFRVDYQCLEAWRKRLLLTNPSIRTILLSATFENKCVDILKKLFSDGNRWIEVRCD
;
A
#
# COMPACT_ATOMS: atom_id res chain seq x y z
N GLN A 1 -11.41 21.52 -5.55
CA GLN A 1 -10.68 20.33 -6.05
C GLN A 1 -9.18 20.55 -6.28
N ALA A 2 -8.69 21.80 -6.25
CA ALA A 2 -7.26 22.11 -6.40
C ALA A 2 -6.45 22.05 -5.08
N PHE A 3 -7.11 21.86 -3.95
CA PHE A 3 -6.53 22.10 -2.61
C PHE A 3 -5.67 20.95 -2.04
N MET A 4 -5.65 19.78 -2.66
CA MET A 4 -4.93 18.61 -2.12
C MET A 4 -3.79 18.11 -3.00
N ARG A 5 -3.29 18.88 -3.96
CA ARG A 5 -2.34 18.37 -4.91
C ARG A 5 -0.88 18.34 -4.43
N ASN A 6 -0.49 19.18 -3.49
CA ASN A 6 0.89 19.21 -2.96
C ASN A 6 0.87 19.70 -1.51
N PHE A 7 1.09 18.81 -0.56
CA PHE A 7 1.36 19.16 0.83
C PHE A 7 2.83 18.97 1.12
N VAL A 8 3.55 20.05 1.35
CA VAL A 8 4.88 20.05 1.95
C VAL A 8 4.69 20.43 3.41
N VAL A 9 5.08 19.53 4.32
CA VAL A 9 5.07 19.83 5.76
C VAL A 9 6.44 20.36 6.12
N GLU A 10 6.55 21.68 6.31
CA GLU A 10 7.72 22.24 6.97
C GLU A 10 7.72 21.87 8.46
N ASP A 11 8.85 21.41 8.95
CA ASP A 11 9.07 21.05 10.35
C ASP A 11 8.92 22.28 11.24
N SER A 12 7.71 22.60 11.66
CA SER A 12 7.42 23.67 12.60
C SER A 12 7.48 23.15 14.03
N ARG A 13 8.65 23.18 14.62
CA ARG A 13 8.88 22.95 16.05
C ARG A 13 8.02 23.90 16.88
N LYS A 14 7.10 23.34 17.70
CA LYS A 14 6.24 24.00 18.68
C LYS A 14 4.90 24.56 18.20
N LYS A 15 4.04 23.70 17.65
CA LYS A 15 2.59 23.92 17.73
C LYS A 15 1.94 22.69 18.34
N ASP A 16 1.01 22.86 19.26
CA ASP A 16 0.17 21.77 19.78
C ASP A 16 -0.72 21.28 18.63
N TYR A 17 -0.20 20.29 17.88
CA TYR A 17 -0.98 19.65 16.83
C TYR A 17 -1.96 18.67 17.47
N ASN A 18 -3.20 18.68 16.99
CA ASN A 18 -4.14 17.64 17.35
C ASN A 18 -3.74 16.31 16.69
N LEU A 19 -3.09 15.46 17.45
CA LEU A 19 -2.65 14.11 17.03
C LEU A 19 -3.69 13.04 17.37
N THR A 20 -4.87 13.40 17.86
CA THR A 20 -5.92 12.46 18.21
C THR A 20 -6.35 11.63 17.00
N ILE A 21 -6.42 10.33 17.18
CA ILE A 21 -6.87 9.36 16.18
C ILE A 21 -8.40 9.34 16.16
N ASP A 22 -8.96 9.21 14.95
CA ASP A 22 -10.39 9.04 14.74
C ASP A 22 -10.91 7.66 15.20
N SER A 23 -12.24 7.54 15.25
CA SER A 23 -12.90 6.33 15.73
C SER A 23 -12.62 5.08 14.87
N LEU A 24 -12.44 5.24 13.56
CA LEU A 24 -12.15 4.11 12.68
C LEU A 24 -10.78 3.52 12.97
N ILE A 25 -9.74 4.35 12.98
CA ILE A 25 -8.37 3.88 13.28
C ILE A 25 -8.30 3.32 14.69
N TYR A 26 -8.95 3.97 15.65
CA TYR A 26 -9.02 3.48 17.02
C TYR A 26 -9.69 2.09 17.11
N SER A 27 -10.79 1.88 16.40
CA SER A 27 -11.50 0.59 16.43
C SER A 27 -10.67 -0.57 15.87
N VAL A 28 -9.78 -0.28 14.91
CA VAL A 28 -8.92 -1.30 14.27
C VAL A 28 -7.65 -1.55 15.08
N THR A 29 -7.01 -0.50 15.60
CA THR A 29 -5.66 -0.57 16.17
C THR A 29 -5.61 -0.39 17.68
N GLY A 30 -6.60 0.26 18.28
CA GLY A 30 -6.57 0.70 19.67
C GLY A 30 -5.67 1.91 19.93
N PHE A 31 -5.04 2.48 18.91
CA PHE A 31 -4.22 3.67 19.06
C PHE A 31 -5.08 4.91 19.32
N ARG A 32 -4.62 5.76 20.22
CA ARG A 32 -5.32 7.01 20.59
C ARG A 32 -4.73 8.24 19.93
N GLN A 33 -3.46 8.17 19.53
CA GLN A 33 -2.73 9.29 18.93
C GLN A 33 -1.81 8.81 17.82
N PHE A 34 -1.64 9.65 16.80
CA PHE A 34 -0.56 9.52 15.82
C PHE A 34 0.78 9.81 16.49
N LYS A 35 1.86 9.25 15.96
CA LYS A 35 3.23 9.52 16.43
C LYS A 35 3.65 10.96 16.14
N THR A 36 3.26 11.48 14.98
CA THR A 36 3.64 12.81 14.47
C THR A 36 2.55 13.38 13.58
N MET A 37 2.61 14.68 13.31
CA MET A 37 1.75 15.30 12.31
C MET A 37 2.03 14.76 10.92
N SER A 38 3.27 14.47 10.58
CA SER A 38 3.65 13.84 9.30
C SER A 38 2.96 12.48 9.13
N GLN A 39 2.94 11.63 10.15
CA GLN A 39 2.19 10.37 10.10
C GLN A 39 0.69 10.61 9.88
N LYS A 40 0.09 11.54 10.60
CA LYS A 40 -1.32 11.89 10.45
C LYS A 40 -1.66 12.31 9.02
N LEU A 41 -0.87 13.21 8.46
CA LEU A 41 -1.06 13.71 7.08
C LEU A 41 -0.82 12.60 6.04
N ALA A 42 0.18 11.77 6.23
CA ALA A 42 0.48 10.65 5.35
C ALA A 42 -0.66 9.60 5.35
N VAL A 43 -1.16 9.23 6.52
CA VAL A 43 -2.28 8.30 6.67
C VAL A 43 -3.54 8.87 6.01
N TYR A 44 -3.95 10.06 6.35
CA TYR A 44 -5.15 10.65 5.75
C TYR A 44 -5.00 10.97 4.27
N GLY A 45 -3.81 11.37 3.83
CA GLY A 45 -3.52 11.54 2.40
C GLY A 45 -3.70 10.25 1.61
N ALA A 46 -3.20 9.14 2.13
CA ALA A 46 -3.38 7.83 1.52
C ALA A 46 -4.84 7.37 1.55
N LEU A 47 -5.50 7.47 2.71
CA LEU A 47 -6.89 7.04 2.88
C LEU A 47 -7.87 7.84 2.01
N ASN A 48 -7.59 9.10 1.71
CA ASN A 48 -8.40 9.96 0.86
C ASN A 48 -8.03 9.89 -0.63
N THR A 49 -7.20 8.95 -1.03
CA THR A 49 -6.91 8.72 -2.45
C THR A 49 -8.21 8.43 -3.19
N PRO A 50 -8.57 9.20 -4.23
CA PRO A 50 -9.75 8.91 -5.01
C PRO A 50 -9.63 7.59 -5.77
N GLU A 51 -10.74 7.00 -6.13
CA GLU A 51 -10.77 5.79 -6.96
C GLU A 51 -10.02 6.00 -8.27
N GLY A 52 -9.19 5.04 -8.65
CA GLY A 52 -8.37 5.09 -9.85
C GLY A 52 -7.13 5.98 -9.78
N TYR A 53 -6.93 6.70 -8.69
CA TYR A 53 -5.77 7.59 -8.50
C TYR A 53 -4.58 6.83 -7.90
N THR A 54 -3.41 7.41 -8.11
CA THR A 54 -2.18 7.06 -7.41
C THR A 54 -1.78 8.20 -6.49
N THR A 55 -1.52 7.87 -5.22
CA THR A 55 -0.92 8.78 -4.25
C THR A 55 0.50 8.34 -3.92
N LEU A 56 1.47 9.22 -4.14
CA LEU A 56 2.83 9.03 -3.70
C LEU A 56 2.95 9.62 -2.29
N VAL A 57 3.42 8.80 -1.35
CA VAL A 57 3.58 9.19 0.04
C VAL A 57 5.02 9.00 0.47
N SER A 58 5.69 10.07 0.88
CA SER A 58 6.97 9.99 1.58
C SER A 58 6.77 10.22 3.07
N LEU A 59 7.36 9.34 3.89
CA LEU A 59 7.33 9.44 5.35
C LEU A 59 8.65 8.89 5.87
N PRO A 60 9.40 9.65 6.68
CA PRO A 60 10.71 9.25 7.17
C PRO A 60 10.72 7.88 7.84
N THR A 61 11.86 7.21 7.81
CA THR A 61 12.08 5.94 8.52
C THR A 61 11.71 6.09 9.99
N GLY A 62 10.94 5.14 10.53
CA GLY A 62 10.40 5.23 11.89
C GLY A 62 9.16 6.12 12.04
N GLY A 63 8.71 6.78 10.97
CA GLY A 63 7.53 7.64 10.96
C GLY A 63 6.18 6.91 11.05
N GLY A 64 6.18 5.57 11.01
CA GLY A 64 4.97 4.76 11.15
C GLY A 64 4.23 4.50 9.83
N LYS A 65 4.95 4.24 8.74
CA LYS A 65 4.38 3.90 7.41
C LYS A 65 3.45 2.69 7.43
N SER A 66 3.70 1.71 8.30
CA SER A 66 2.89 0.48 8.38
C SER A 66 1.43 0.75 8.68
N LEU A 67 1.11 1.81 9.41
CA LEU A 67 -0.28 2.21 9.68
C LEU A 67 -1.04 2.55 8.39
N ILE A 68 -0.36 3.09 7.39
CA ILE A 68 -0.96 3.41 6.08
C ILE A 68 -1.50 2.14 5.42
N THR A 69 -0.67 1.09 5.31
CA THR A 69 -1.06 -0.17 4.66
C THR A 69 -2.19 -0.87 5.40
N GLN A 70 -2.12 -0.88 6.73
CA GLN A 70 -3.13 -1.50 7.58
C GLN A 70 -4.47 -0.78 7.44
N MET A 71 -4.48 0.54 7.46
CA MET A 71 -5.72 1.30 7.35
C MET A 71 -6.29 1.33 5.94
N MET A 72 -5.47 1.30 4.90
CA MET A 72 -5.94 1.09 3.52
C MET A 72 -6.74 -0.21 3.41
N ALA A 73 -6.26 -1.29 4.03
CA ALA A 73 -6.93 -2.58 4.02
C ALA A 73 -8.26 -2.57 4.79
N TYR A 74 -8.31 -1.93 5.95
CA TYR A 74 -9.51 -1.96 6.82
C TYR A 74 -10.52 -0.85 6.54
N GLN A 75 -10.14 0.19 5.83
CA GLN A 75 -11.09 1.17 5.29
C GLN A 75 -11.87 0.61 4.11
N SER A 76 -11.26 -0.29 3.33
CA SER A 76 -11.83 -0.85 2.12
C SER A 76 -12.53 -2.18 2.40
N ASP A 77 -13.60 -2.45 1.69
CA ASP A 77 -14.28 -3.75 1.72
C ASP A 77 -13.76 -4.64 0.57
N GLY A 78 -12.57 -5.17 0.76
CA GLY A 78 -11.91 -6.01 -0.23
C GLY A 78 -10.43 -6.20 0.06
N LEU A 79 -9.69 -6.60 -0.96
CA LEU A 79 -8.29 -6.96 -0.87
C LEU A 79 -7.37 -5.76 -1.14
N THR A 80 -6.41 -5.57 -0.24
CA THR A 80 -5.23 -4.72 -0.43
C THR A 80 -3.99 -5.60 -0.61
N VAL A 81 -3.33 -5.47 -1.74
CA VAL A 81 -2.03 -6.13 -2.00
C VAL A 81 -0.92 -5.12 -1.73
N VAL A 82 0.00 -5.49 -0.85
CA VAL A 82 1.18 -4.71 -0.51
C VAL A 82 2.41 -5.41 -1.06
N VAL A 83 3.04 -4.79 -2.03
CA VAL A 83 4.28 -5.29 -2.62
C VAL A 83 5.46 -4.76 -1.83
N VAL A 84 6.28 -5.66 -1.32
CA VAL A 84 7.48 -5.36 -0.53
C VAL A 84 8.73 -5.95 -1.20
N PRO A 85 9.92 -5.36 -0.98
CA PRO A 85 11.12 -5.76 -1.72
C PRO A 85 11.57 -7.20 -1.50
N THR A 86 11.38 -7.73 -0.30
CA THR A 86 11.90 -9.04 0.09
C THR A 86 10.88 -9.86 0.87
N ILE A 87 11.08 -11.17 0.85
CA ILE A 87 10.29 -12.14 1.62
C ILE A 87 10.36 -11.84 3.12
N SER A 88 11.54 -11.52 3.63
CA SER A 88 11.72 -11.19 5.05
C SER A 88 10.90 -9.99 5.45
N LEU A 89 10.87 -8.94 4.63
CA LEU A 89 10.04 -7.76 4.89
C LEU A 89 8.55 -8.09 4.83
N ALA A 90 8.11 -8.99 3.96
CA ALA A 90 6.72 -9.43 3.92
C ALA A 90 6.31 -10.11 5.23
N ASP A 91 7.15 -11.01 5.75
CA ASP A 91 6.89 -11.71 7.00
C ASP A 91 6.93 -10.74 8.21
N ASP A 92 7.87 -9.82 8.25
CA ASP A 92 7.96 -8.79 9.30
C ASP A 92 6.74 -7.88 9.31
N GLN A 93 6.25 -7.47 8.14
CA GLN A 93 5.04 -6.66 8.00
C GLN A 93 3.78 -7.43 8.44
N LEU A 94 3.71 -8.73 8.12
CA LEU A 94 2.63 -9.60 8.59
C LEU A 94 2.59 -9.66 10.11
N ILE A 95 3.73 -9.92 10.75
CA ILE A 95 3.84 -10.01 12.21
C ILE A 95 3.42 -8.68 12.85
N ALA A 96 3.95 -7.57 12.35
CA ALA A 96 3.62 -6.24 12.83
C ALA A 96 2.12 -5.94 12.71
N ALA A 97 1.51 -6.26 11.58
CA ALA A 97 0.10 -6.04 11.35
C ALA A 97 -0.77 -6.85 12.31
N LYS A 98 -0.44 -8.12 12.54
CA LYS A 98 -1.17 -8.99 13.50
C LYS A 98 -1.06 -8.53 14.94
N GLN A 99 0.05 -7.90 15.33
CA GLN A 99 0.22 -7.33 16.66
C GLN A 99 -0.61 -6.05 16.87
N ILE A 100 -0.77 -5.26 15.82
CA ILE A 100 -1.44 -3.96 15.89
C ILE A 100 -2.94 -4.08 15.73
N ILE A 101 -3.40 -4.91 14.81
CA ILE A 101 -4.82 -5.01 14.44
C ILE A 101 -5.57 -5.83 15.51
N LYS A 102 -6.56 -5.19 16.13
CA LYS A 102 -7.35 -5.75 17.24
C LYS A 102 -8.63 -6.43 16.75
N ARG A 103 -8.48 -7.49 15.97
CA ARG A 103 -9.61 -8.28 15.44
C ARG A 103 -9.40 -9.77 15.70
N SER A 104 -10.45 -10.45 16.15
CA SER A 104 -10.41 -11.90 16.42
C SER A 104 -10.22 -12.74 15.14
N THR A 105 -10.54 -12.17 13.98
CA THR A 105 -10.48 -12.81 12.65
C THR A 105 -9.18 -12.49 11.89
N VAL A 106 -8.21 -11.85 12.54
CA VAL A 106 -6.99 -11.36 11.89
C VAL A 106 -6.21 -12.45 11.14
N ASP A 107 -6.18 -13.67 11.67
CA ASP A 107 -5.47 -14.79 11.02
C ASP A 107 -6.13 -15.28 9.72
N GLN A 108 -7.38 -14.91 9.49
CA GLN A 108 -8.13 -15.20 8.26
C GLN A 108 -8.14 -14.04 7.28
N GLU A 109 -7.67 -12.86 7.71
CA GLU A 109 -7.75 -11.61 6.96
C GLU A 109 -6.41 -11.13 6.43
N ILE A 110 -5.30 -11.46 7.11
CA ILE A 110 -3.96 -10.95 6.80
C ILE A 110 -3.01 -12.09 6.50
N PHE A 111 -2.30 -11.96 5.38
CA PHE A 111 -1.37 -12.98 4.88
C PHE A 111 -0.07 -12.35 4.39
N SER A 112 1.00 -13.15 4.42
CA SER A 112 2.16 -12.97 3.57
C SER A 112 2.30 -14.18 2.65
N TYR A 113 2.85 -13.97 1.46
CA TYR A 113 3.15 -15.06 0.55
C TYR A 113 4.57 -14.96 0.02
N ARG A 114 5.24 -16.09 -0.01
CA ARG A 114 6.58 -16.27 -0.59
C ARG A 114 6.61 -17.45 -1.53
N SER A 115 7.45 -17.38 -2.54
CA SER A 115 7.68 -18.48 -3.46
C SER A 115 8.13 -19.75 -2.70
N GLY A 116 7.51 -20.89 -3.02
CA GLY A 116 7.74 -22.16 -2.33
C GLY A 116 6.95 -22.41 -1.05
N ALA A 117 6.25 -21.41 -0.51
CA ALA A 117 5.31 -21.63 0.60
C ALA A 117 3.97 -22.20 0.10
N PRO A 118 3.20 -22.88 0.97
CA PRO A 118 1.85 -23.32 0.60
C PRO A 118 0.97 -22.14 0.21
N ILE A 119 0.53 -22.10 -1.03
CA ILE A 119 -0.32 -21.02 -1.56
C ILE A 119 -1.81 -21.22 -1.23
N LYS A 120 -2.23 -22.44 -0.97
CA LYS A 120 -3.65 -22.79 -0.79
C LYS A 120 -4.39 -21.96 0.28
N PRO A 121 -3.81 -21.69 1.46
CA PRO A 121 -4.49 -20.85 2.46
C PRO A 121 -4.81 -19.45 1.94
N VAL A 122 -3.87 -18.84 1.22
CA VAL A 122 -4.05 -17.49 0.64
C VAL A 122 -5.12 -17.52 -0.46
N LEU A 123 -5.03 -18.49 -1.38
CA LEU A 123 -6.02 -18.63 -2.46
C LEU A 123 -7.43 -18.86 -1.91
N THR A 124 -7.56 -19.71 -0.90
CA THR A 124 -8.86 -19.98 -0.27
C THR A 124 -9.44 -18.72 0.39
N ALA A 125 -8.61 -17.96 1.10
CA ALA A 125 -9.04 -16.71 1.73
C ALA A 125 -9.46 -15.64 0.70
N ILE A 126 -8.77 -15.56 -0.45
CA ILE A 126 -9.16 -14.68 -1.54
C ILE A 126 -10.47 -15.14 -2.18
N GLN A 127 -10.64 -16.42 -2.47
CA GLN A 127 -11.86 -16.99 -3.01
C GLN A 127 -13.06 -16.75 -2.11
N ASN A 128 -12.88 -16.93 -0.81
CA ASN A 128 -13.92 -16.75 0.20
C ASN A 128 -14.16 -15.28 0.56
N ARG A 129 -13.37 -14.36 -0.01
CA ARG A 129 -13.39 -12.91 0.28
C ARG A 129 -13.18 -12.58 1.75
N THR A 130 -12.37 -13.37 2.45
CA THR A 130 -11.96 -13.11 3.84
C THR A 130 -10.62 -12.38 3.91
N ALA A 131 -9.73 -12.57 2.91
CA ALA A 131 -8.46 -11.86 2.85
C ALA A 131 -8.67 -10.35 2.66
N ARG A 132 -8.05 -9.54 3.52
CA ARG A 132 -8.06 -8.08 3.45
C ARG A 132 -6.70 -7.50 3.09
N LEU A 133 -5.63 -8.13 3.55
CA LEU A 133 -4.27 -7.62 3.43
C LEU A 133 -3.32 -8.75 3.07
N LEU A 134 -2.60 -8.58 1.98
CA LEU A 134 -1.60 -9.54 1.51
C LEU A 134 -0.28 -8.83 1.28
N PHE A 135 0.75 -9.25 2.01
CA PHE A 135 2.13 -8.85 1.77
C PHE A 135 2.82 -9.85 0.85
N ILE A 136 3.42 -9.38 -0.22
CA ILE A 136 4.01 -10.23 -1.24
C ILE A 136 5.22 -9.56 -1.87
N SER A 137 6.24 -10.34 -2.23
CA SER A 137 7.35 -9.84 -3.04
C SER A 137 6.96 -9.74 -4.52
N PRO A 138 7.61 -8.87 -5.30
CA PRO A 138 7.35 -8.78 -6.75
C PRO A 138 7.59 -10.11 -7.47
N GLU A 139 8.64 -10.82 -7.11
CA GLU A 139 8.97 -12.14 -7.67
C GLU A 139 7.83 -13.14 -7.46
N ALA A 140 7.32 -13.28 -6.24
CA ALA A 140 6.23 -14.18 -5.94
C ALA A 140 4.93 -13.79 -6.66
N LEU A 141 4.69 -12.50 -6.82
CA LEU A 141 3.53 -11.97 -7.54
C LEU A 141 3.59 -12.28 -9.04
N MET A 142 4.77 -12.15 -9.66
CA MET A 142 4.93 -12.31 -11.11
C MET A 142 5.09 -13.77 -11.57
N ASN A 143 5.61 -14.64 -10.72
CA ASN A 143 6.04 -15.99 -11.10
C ASN A 143 5.06 -17.11 -10.70
N ASN A 144 3.86 -16.79 -10.24
CA ASN A 144 2.88 -17.78 -9.81
C ASN A 144 1.58 -17.69 -10.64
N GLN A 145 1.39 -18.66 -11.54
CA GLN A 145 0.23 -18.70 -12.43
C GLN A 145 -1.09 -18.87 -11.66
N ALA A 146 -1.10 -19.70 -10.62
CA ALA A 146 -2.32 -19.91 -9.82
C ALA A 146 -2.72 -18.63 -9.09
N PHE A 147 -1.73 -17.89 -8.58
CA PHE A 147 -1.96 -16.60 -7.94
C PHE A 147 -2.47 -15.55 -8.95
N ASP A 148 -1.84 -15.46 -10.12
CA ASP A 148 -2.26 -14.53 -11.17
C ASP A 148 -3.72 -14.79 -11.60
N ASN A 149 -4.09 -16.05 -11.77
CA ASN A 149 -5.47 -16.43 -12.12
C ASN A 149 -6.49 -16.01 -11.05
N ILE A 150 -6.21 -16.27 -9.77
CA ILE A 150 -7.14 -15.93 -8.69
C ILE A 150 -7.28 -14.42 -8.51
N ILE A 151 -6.20 -13.68 -8.67
CA ILE A 151 -6.22 -12.21 -8.64
C ILE A 151 -7.05 -11.66 -9.79
N LYS A 152 -6.90 -12.20 -10.99
CA LYS A 152 -7.73 -11.79 -12.15
C LYS A 152 -9.21 -12.02 -11.91
N VAL A 153 -9.60 -13.16 -11.33
CA VAL A 153 -10.98 -13.46 -10.98
C VAL A 153 -11.50 -12.50 -9.92
N ALA A 154 -10.73 -12.31 -8.83
CA ALA A 154 -11.07 -11.38 -7.76
C ALA A 154 -11.23 -9.94 -8.28
N ASN A 155 -10.35 -9.52 -9.19
CA ASN A 155 -10.38 -8.19 -9.79
C ASN A 155 -11.62 -7.96 -10.65
N ARG A 156 -12.04 -8.96 -11.45
CA ARG A 156 -13.30 -8.89 -12.23
C ARG A 156 -14.52 -8.73 -11.35
N GLN A 157 -14.47 -9.24 -10.12
CA GLN A 157 -15.53 -9.11 -9.13
C GLN A 157 -15.43 -7.83 -8.29
N HIS A 158 -14.50 -6.91 -8.64
CA HIS A 158 -14.20 -5.69 -7.90
C HIS A 158 -13.77 -5.93 -6.44
N TYR A 159 -13.19 -7.09 -6.15
CA TYR A 159 -12.67 -7.41 -4.83
C TYR A 159 -11.28 -6.81 -4.58
N MET A 160 -10.49 -6.59 -5.62
CA MET A 160 -9.24 -5.81 -5.52
C MET A 160 -9.56 -4.34 -5.30
N LYS A 161 -9.14 -3.78 -4.17
CA LYS A 161 -9.42 -2.38 -3.81
C LYS A 161 -8.18 -1.50 -3.88
N ASN A 162 -7.05 -1.99 -3.39
CA ASN A 162 -5.84 -1.18 -3.28
C ASN A 162 -4.60 -1.99 -3.68
N ILE A 163 -3.66 -1.28 -4.30
CA ILE A 163 -2.30 -1.73 -4.53
C ILE A 163 -1.38 -0.77 -3.80
N VAL A 164 -0.56 -1.27 -2.90
CA VAL A 164 0.46 -0.50 -2.21
C VAL A 164 1.82 -1.03 -2.63
N ILE A 165 2.69 -0.16 -3.11
CA ILE A 165 4.07 -0.51 -3.49
C ILE A 165 4.98 0.15 -2.45
N ASP A 166 5.53 -0.67 -1.56
CA ASP A 166 6.50 -0.22 -0.57
C ASP A 166 7.88 -0.11 -1.21
N GLU A 167 8.71 0.79 -0.71
CA GLU A 167 10.01 1.13 -1.31
C GLU A 167 9.89 1.41 -2.83
N ALA A 168 8.88 2.18 -3.21
CA ALA A 168 8.52 2.40 -4.61
C ALA A 168 9.63 3.06 -5.47
N HIS A 169 10.62 3.73 -4.83
CA HIS A 169 11.81 4.25 -5.53
C HIS A 169 12.58 3.15 -6.28
N ILE A 170 12.46 1.88 -5.87
CA ILE A 170 13.12 0.74 -6.53
C ILE A 170 12.61 0.53 -7.95
N VAL A 171 11.38 0.90 -8.27
CA VAL A 171 10.83 0.82 -9.64
C VAL A 171 11.73 1.54 -10.65
N VAL A 172 12.36 2.63 -10.24
CA VAL A 172 13.25 3.46 -11.09
C VAL A 172 14.72 3.32 -10.74
N ASP A 173 15.08 2.51 -9.76
CA ASP A 173 16.47 2.27 -9.35
C ASP A 173 17.15 1.27 -10.32
N TRP A 174 18.07 1.77 -11.14
CA TRP A 174 18.80 0.99 -12.13
C TRP A 174 19.83 0.02 -11.54
N GLY A 175 20.19 0.17 -10.27
CA GLY A 175 21.20 -0.65 -9.60
C GLY A 175 20.64 -1.79 -8.74
N ALA A 176 19.33 -1.86 -8.51
CA ALA A 176 18.73 -2.87 -7.65
C ALA A 176 18.67 -4.25 -8.33
N SER A 177 19.10 -5.29 -7.61
CA SER A 177 19.16 -6.66 -8.14
C SER A 177 17.79 -7.26 -8.47
N PHE A 178 16.71 -6.78 -7.84
CA PHE A 178 15.32 -7.21 -8.04
C PHE A 178 14.49 -6.22 -8.88
N ARG A 179 15.16 -5.35 -9.61
CA ARG A 179 14.56 -4.28 -10.38
C ARG A 179 13.58 -4.74 -11.46
N VAL A 180 13.91 -5.84 -12.16
CA VAL A 180 13.07 -6.35 -13.25
C VAL A 180 11.67 -6.68 -12.76
N ASP A 181 11.58 -7.32 -11.59
CA ASP A 181 10.29 -7.67 -11.00
C ASP A 181 9.50 -6.42 -10.59
N TYR A 182 10.18 -5.41 -10.03
CA TYR A 182 9.55 -4.11 -9.72
C TYR A 182 9.06 -3.37 -10.97
N GLN A 183 9.80 -3.45 -12.06
CA GLN A 183 9.38 -2.85 -13.34
C GLN A 183 8.14 -3.50 -13.92
N CYS A 184 7.94 -4.79 -13.69
CA CYS A 184 6.73 -5.49 -14.13
C CYS A 184 5.48 -5.07 -13.37
N LEU A 185 5.60 -4.46 -12.20
CA LEU A 185 4.46 -4.02 -11.38
C LEU A 185 3.59 -2.98 -12.08
N GLU A 186 4.19 -2.06 -12.80
CA GLU A 186 3.46 -1.04 -13.55
C GLU A 186 2.56 -1.67 -14.61
N ALA A 187 3.07 -2.60 -15.39
CA ALA A 187 2.30 -3.31 -16.39
C ALA A 187 1.22 -4.22 -15.77
N TRP A 188 1.52 -4.89 -14.68
CA TRP A 188 0.57 -5.69 -13.92
C TRP A 188 -0.59 -4.84 -13.39
N ARG A 189 -0.28 -3.70 -12.77
CA ARG A 189 -1.28 -2.75 -12.29
C ARG A 189 -2.16 -2.24 -13.43
N LYS A 190 -1.59 -1.84 -14.55
CA LYS A 190 -2.35 -1.34 -15.72
C LYS A 190 -3.33 -2.38 -16.25
N ARG A 191 -2.93 -3.64 -16.31
CA ARG A 191 -3.85 -4.72 -16.72
C ARG A 191 -5.04 -4.87 -15.76
N LEU A 192 -4.80 -4.75 -14.45
CA LEU A 192 -5.89 -4.79 -13.46
C LEU A 192 -6.84 -3.60 -13.60
N LEU A 193 -6.31 -2.41 -13.84
CA LEU A 193 -7.11 -1.19 -14.02
C LEU A 193 -8.00 -1.22 -15.27
N LEU A 194 -7.63 -1.94 -16.31
CA LEU A 194 -8.50 -2.12 -17.49
C LEU A 194 -9.82 -2.80 -17.14
N THR A 195 -9.82 -3.70 -16.19
CA THR A 195 -11.01 -4.43 -15.75
C THR A 195 -11.68 -3.79 -14.52
N ASN A 196 -10.89 -3.16 -13.66
CA ASN A 196 -11.35 -2.52 -12.42
C ASN A 196 -10.69 -1.15 -12.27
N PRO A 197 -11.25 -0.10 -12.87
CA PRO A 197 -10.64 1.24 -12.87
C PRO A 197 -10.73 1.93 -11.49
N SER A 198 -11.42 1.35 -10.52
CA SER A 198 -11.58 1.91 -9.17
C SER A 198 -10.41 1.63 -8.24
N ILE A 199 -9.44 0.79 -8.63
CA ILE A 199 -8.28 0.46 -7.78
C ILE A 199 -7.52 1.73 -7.42
N ARG A 200 -7.24 1.87 -6.11
CA ARG A 200 -6.36 2.92 -5.59
C ARG A 200 -4.93 2.39 -5.50
N THR A 201 -3.98 3.21 -5.87
CA THR A 201 -2.55 2.87 -5.80
C THR A 201 -1.84 3.82 -4.85
N ILE A 202 -1.04 3.26 -3.93
CA ILE A 202 -0.21 4.02 -3.00
C ILE A 202 1.25 3.64 -3.25
N LEU A 203 2.09 4.63 -3.50
CA LEU A 203 3.53 4.47 -3.62
C LEU A 203 4.18 5.00 -2.35
N LEU A 204 4.87 4.14 -1.60
CA LEU A 204 5.50 4.48 -0.32
C LEU A 204 7.01 4.47 -0.44
N SER A 205 7.66 5.43 0.17
CA SER A 205 9.10 5.40 0.48
C SER A 205 9.43 6.34 1.63
N ALA A 206 10.60 6.15 2.24
CA ALA A 206 11.11 7.09 3.25
C ALA A 206 11.42 8.45 2.62
N THR A 207 12.03 8.45 1.44
CA THR A 207 12.38 9.64 0.67
C THR A 207 12.22 9.37 -0.82
N PHE A 208 11.91 10.42 -1.59
CA PHE A 208 11.87 10.37 -3.04
C PHE A 208 12.69 11.51 -3.64
N GLU A 209 13.66 11.20 -4.46
CA GLU A 209 14.32 12.20 -5.31
C GLU A 209 13.37 12.72 -6.39
N ASN A 210 13.47 14.00 -6.75
CA ASN A 210 12.58 14.61 -7.72
C ASN A 210 12.57 13.91 -9.08
N LYS A 211 13.72 13.46 -9.57
CA LYS A 211 13.80 12.67 -10.82
C LYS A 211 13.04 11.35 -10.71
N CYS A 212 13.10 10.68 -9.56
CA CYS A 212 12.35 9.47 -9.29
C CYS A 212 10.85 9.74 -9.30
N VAL A 213 10.41 10.81 -8.65
CA VAL A 213 9.00 11.24 -8.63
C VAL A 213 8.49 11.49 -10.04
N ASP A 214 9.24 12.19 -10.89
CA ASP A 214 8.85 12.48 -12.27
C ASP A 214 8.66 11.21 -13.10
N ILE A 215 9.54 10.21 -12.93
CA ILE A 215 9.42 8.92 -13.62
C ILE A 215 8.21 8.13 -13.10
N LEU A 216 8.06 8.03 -11.78
CA LEU A 216 6.91 7.34 -11.16
C LEU A 216 5.58 7.98 -11.59
N LYS A 217 5.54 9.30 -11.67
CA LYS A 217 4.36 10.01 -12.14
C LYS A 217 4.01 9.65 -13.59
N LYS A 218 4.99 9.57 -14.48
CA LYS A 218 4.77 9.13 -15.85
C LYS A 218 4.24 7.69 -15.94
N LEU A 219 4.71 6.81 -15.07
CA LEU A 219 4.34 5.40 -15.07
C LEU A 219 2.97 5.12 -14.40
N PHE A 220 2.61 5.88 -13.37
CA PHE A 220 1.47 5.56 -12.49
C PHE A 220 0.36 6.62 -12.48
N SER A 221 0.49 7.74 -13.18
CA SER A 221 -0.52 8.81 -13.12
C SER A 221 -1.77 8.56 -13.96
N ASP A 222 -1.70 7.68 -14.96
CA ASP A 222 -2.81 7.43 -15.89
C ASP A 222 -3.47 8.72 -16.39
N GLY A 223 -2.65 9.63 -16.91
CA GLY A 223 -3.00 11.01 -17.23
C GLY A 223 -2.73 11.95 -16.05
N ASN A 224 -3.77 12.50 -15.42
CA ASN A 224 -3.63 13.43 -14.29
C ASN A 224 -4.17 12.88 -12.96
N ARG A 225 -4.27 11.55 -12.82
CA ARG A 225 -4.77 10.88 -11.62
C ARG A 225 -3.63 10.63 -10.63
N TRP A 226 -3.05 11.72 -10.13
CA TRP A 226 -1.85 11.71 -9.31
C TRP A 226 -1.94 12.69 -8.15
N ILE A 227 -1.53 12.25 -6.96
CA ILE A 227 -1.46 13.05 -5.73
C ILE A 227 -0.11 12.79 -5.08
N GLU A 228 0.50 13.81 -4.52
CA GLU A 228 1.73 13.71 -3.73
C GLU A 228 1.49 14.18 -2.30
N VAL A 229 1.92 13.39 -1.33
CA VAL A 229 1.97 13.73 0.09
C VAL A 229 3.40 13.51 0.56
N ARG A 230 4.17 14.57 0.63
CA ARG A 230 5.59 14.54 0.99
C ARG A 230 5.78 15.09 2.39
N CYS A 231 6.29 14.23 3.27
CA CYS A 231 6.53 14.51 4.70
C CYS A 231 8.00 14.31 5.08
N ASP A 232 8.92 14.52 4.14
CA ASP A 232 10.39 14.46 4.27
C ASP A 232 11.00 15.84 4.60
#